data_57130baa14ead60ef5bbf000252f5368
#
_entry.id   57130baa14ead60ef5bbf000252f5368
#
_cell.length_a   1.000
_cell.length_b   1.000
_cell.length_c   1.000
_cell.angle_alpha   90.00
_cell.angle_beta   90.00
_cell.angle_gamma   90.00
#
_symmetry.space_group_name_H-M   'P 1'
#
loop_
_entity.id
_entity.type
_entity.pdbx_description
1 polymer ?
#
loop_
_entity_poly.entity_id
_entity_poly.type
_entity_poly.pdbx_seq_one_letter_code
_entity_poly.pdbx_strand_id
1 'polypeptide(L)'
;MTIDQAAVAQRRLDAAQTADFYHDRFVEDQVRDFAALLGPGAAGNGVVADIGGGCGYFARALQAHSAWQVRVLDMDPVSVASCHQQGLQAEVGDALAPQHRGDEALAAFNLMLHHLVGADDRTTRALQVRALQAWLGRAERVFVNEYIYESYLLPRLSAWLIYAITASRTLSRLAKAVARWVPSLRANTFGVGVRFRTVDYWRALFGEAGWQVVASRRGAEERVSTARRLLTIRSCRRDSFLLESKAKR
;
A
#
# COMPACT_ATOMS: atom_id res chain seq x y z
N MET A 1 18.55 -22.09 -4.76
CA MET A 1 18.58 -21.80 -3.32
C MET A 1 17.16 -21.45 -2.92
N THR A 2 16.40 -22.44 -2.50
CA THR A 2 15.00 -22.35 -2.07
C THR A 2 14.95 -21.49 -0.82
N ILE A 3 14.28 -20.35 -0.90
CA ILE A 3 13.96 -19.53 0.28
C ILE A 3 12.94 -20.35 1.06
N ASP A 4 13.39 -20.86 2.20
CA ASP A 4 12.59 -21.60 3.15
C ASP A 4 11.32 -20.80 3.48
N GLN A 5 10.17 -21.45 3.36
CA GLN A 5 8.83 -20.89 3.59
C GLN A 5 8.52 -20.74 5.09
N ALA A 6 9.45 -20.26 5.87
CA ALA A 6 9.09 -19.72 7.17
C ALA A 6 8.20 -18.51 6.90
N ALA A 7 6.89 -18.72 6.97
CA ALA A 7 5.87 -17.69 6.90
C ALA A 7 6.31 -16.55 7.81
N VAL A 8 6.85 -15.48 7.21
CA VAL A 8 7.07 -14.23 7.94
C VAL A 8 5.67 -13.80 8.35
N ALA A 9 5.34 -14.04 9.61
CA ALA A 9 4.03 -13.70 10.15
C ALA A 9 3.87 -12.19 9.97
N GLN A 10 3.12 -11.82 8.94
CA GLN A 10 2.78 -10.44 8.65
C GLN A 10 2.03 -9.89 9.86
N ARG A 11 2.59 -8.87 10.50
CA ARG A 11 2.00 -8.29 11.70
C ARG A 11 0.74 -7.54 11.30
N ARG A 12 -0.40 -7.90 11.89
CA ARG A 12 -1.70 -7.27 11.62
C ARG A 12 -1.86 -6.01 12.47
N LEU A 13 -2.52 -5.01 11.89
CA LEU A 13 -3.04 -3.86 12.63
C LEU A 13 -4.17 -4.34 13.55
N ASP A 14 -4.32 -3.76 14.72
CA ASP A 14 -5.51 -4.01 15.54
C ASP A 14 -6.73 -3.23 14.99
N ALA A 15 -7.93 -3.63 15.38
CA ALA A 15 -9.17 -3.05 14.87
C ALA A 15 -9.27 -1.53 15.08
N ALA A 16 -8.73 -1.01 16.18
CA ALA A 16 -8.70 0.43 16.44
C ALA A 16 -7.71 1.16 15.51
N GLN A 17 -6.54 0.55 15.28
CA GLN A 17 -5.58 1.07 14.29
C GLN A 17 -6.18 1.07 12.89
N THR A 18 -6.87 -0.01 12.51
CA THR A 18 -7.54 -0.11 11.21
C THR A 18 -8.56 1.01 11.04
N ALA A 19 -9.40 1.27 12.04
CA ALA A 19 -10.40 2.34 11.99
C ALA A 19 -9.79 3.75 11.88
N ASP A 20 -8.65 3.99 12.55
CA ASP A 20 -7.96 5.29 12.52
C ASP A 20 -7.21 5.57 11.20
N PHE A 21 -6.91 4.54 10.39
CA PHE A 21 -6.21 4.69 9.11
C PHE A 21 -7.15 5.07 7.94
N TYR A 22 -8.44 4.84 8.08
CA TYR A 22 -9.40 5.03 6.99
C TYR A 22 -10.13 6.36 7.13
N HIS A 23 -9.50 7.43 6.62
CA HIS A 23 -10.18 8.70 6.42
C HIS A 23 -10.65 8.80 4.96
N ASP A 24 -11.90 9.16 4.74
CA ASP A 24 -12.52 9.38 3.42
C ASP A 24 -11.67 10.28 2.51
N ARG A 25 -10.90 11.20 3.10
CA ARG A 25 -10.01 12.13 2.39
C ARG A 25 -8.94 11.44 1.55
N PHE A 26 -8.40 10.31 1.99
CA PHE A 26 -7.36 9.59 1.23
C PHE A 26 -7.98 8.81 0.08
N VAL A 27 -9.14 8.25 0.30
CA VAL A 27 -9.88 7.46 -0.67
C VAL A 27 -10.29 8.32 -1.86
N GLU A 28 -10.78 9.54 -1.63
CA GLU A 28 -11.14 10.48 -2.72
C GLU A 28 -9.92 10.81 -3.60
N ASP A 29 -8.76 11.09 -3.00
CA ASP A 29 -7.53 11.33 -3.74
C ASP A 29 -7.11 10.11 -4.56
N GLN A 30 -7.21 8.90 -4.00
CA GLN A 30 -6.86 7.65 -4.67
C GLN A 30 -7.78 7.38 -5.87
N VAL A 31 -9.09 7.54 -5.71
CA VAL A 31 -10.08 7.36 -6.80
C VAL A 31 -9.88 8.39 -7.90
N ARG A 32 -9.66 9.65 -7.54
CA ARG A 32 -9.38 10.72 -8.50
C ARG A 32 -8.09 10.44 -9.29
N ASP A 33 -7.03 10.00 -8.62
CA ASP A 33 -5.76 9.67 -9.27
C ASP A 33 -5.87 8.42 -10.13
N PHE A 34 -6.60 7.40 -9.68
CA PHE A 34 -6.93 6.22 -10.46
C PHE A 34 -7.61 6.59 -11.78
N ALA A 35 -8.70 7.36 -11.70
CA ALA A 35 -9.44 7.80 -12.89
C ALA A 35 -8.58 8.64 -13.84
N ALA A 36 -7.79 9.57 -13.29
CA ALA A 36 -6.94 10.46 -14.07
C ALA A 36 -5.78 9.73 -14.78
N LEU A 37 -5.22 8.69 -14.16
CA LEU A 37 -4.12 7.91 -14.74
C LEU A 37 -4.59 6.94 -15.81
N LEU A 38 -5.79 6.39 -15.67
CA LEU A 38 -6.37 5.51 -16.68
C LEU A 38 -6.90 6.27 -17.89
N GLY A 39 -7.26 7.55 -17.71
CA GLY A 39 -7.78 8.41 -18.77
C GLY A 39 -9.26 8.18 -19.11
N PRO A 40 -9.86 9.07 -19.91
CA PRO A 40 -11.32 9.09 -20.15
C PRO A 40 -11.84 7.91 -21.00
N GLY A 41 -10.97 7.15 -21.64
CA GLY A 41 -11.34 5.97 -22.44
C GLY A 41 -11.33 4.64 -21.67
N ALA A 42 -10.91 4.63 -20.42
CA ALA A 42 -10.95 3.45 -19.57
C ALA A 42 -12.35 3.28 -18.98
N ALA A 43 -13.34 3.10 -19.87
CA ALA A 43 -14.66 2.62 -19.46
C ALA A 43 -14.45 1.29 -18.72
N GLY A 44 -14.95 1.18 -17.50
CA GLY A 44 -14.70 0.10 -16.56
C GLY A 44 -15.17 -1.28 -17.04
N ASN A 45 -14.47 -1.83 -18.02
CA ASN A 45 -14.69 -3.16 -18.53
C ASN A 45 -13.74 -4.13 -17.80
N GLY A 46 -14.24 -4.79 -16.77
CA GLY A 46 -13.47 -5.78 -16.03
C GLY A 46 -13.45 -5.52 -14.52
N VAL A 47 -12.72 -6.37 -13.84
CA VAL A 47 -12.60 -6.34 -12.39
C VAL A 47 -11.27 -5.69 -11.99
N VAL A 48 -11.31 -4.77 -11.03
CA VAL A 48 -10.15 -4.28 -10.29
C VAL A 48 -9.96 -5.16 -9.06
N ALA A 49 -8.82 -5.84 -8.96
CA ALA A 49 -8.43 -6.54 -7.74
C ALA A 49 -7.76 -5.53 -6.80
N ASP A 50 -8.41 -5.21 -5.68
CA ASP A 50 -7.89 -4.29 -4.65
C ASP A 50 -7.13 -5.08 -3.59
N ILE A 51 -5.79 -5.07 -3.68
CA ILE A 51 -4.89 -5.91 -2.91
C ILE A 51 -4.55 -5.26 -1.57
N GLY A 52 -4.91 -5.95 -0.48
CA GLY A 52 -4.80 -5.39 0.87
C GLY A 52 -5.80 -4.24 1.08
N GLY A 53 -6.97 -4.32 0.42
CA GLY A 53 -7.97 -3.25 0.42
C GLY A 53 -8.71 -3.06 1.75
N GLY A 54 -8.36 -3.84 2.80
CA GLY A 54 -8.90 -3.71 4.14
C GLY A 54 -10.43 -3.80 4.14
N CYS A 55 -11.09 -2.83 4.78
CA CYS A 55 -12.56 -2.75 4.85
C CYS A 55 -13.23 -2.25 3.55
N GLY A 56 -12.51 -2.15 2.42
CA GLY A 56 -13.07 -1.88 1.10
C GLY A 56 -13.45 -0.42 0.83
N TYR A 57 -12.86 0.55 1.50
CA TYR A 57 -13.20 1.96 1.30
C TYR A 57 -12.89 2.43 -0.11
N PHE A 58 -11.71 2.09 -0.66
CA PHE A 58 -11.36 2.39 -2.05
C PHE A 58 -12.30 1.67 -3.02
N ALA A 59 -12.58 0.39 -2.80
CA ALA A 59 -13.48 -0.41 -3.62
C ALA A 59 -14.87 0.23 -3.70
N ARG A 60 -15.45 0.58 -2.55
CA ARG A 60 -16.75 1.24 -2.47
C ARG A 60 -16.78 2.58 -3.20
N ALA A 61 -15.77 3.40 -2.97
CA ALA A 61 -15.70 4.72 -3.59
C ALA A 61 -15.50 4.62 -5.11
N LEU A 62 -14.64 3.70 -5.57
CA LEU A 62 -14.43 3.50 -7.01
C LEU A 62 -15.70 3.02 -7.70
N GLN A 63 -16.45 2.06 -7.13
CA GLN A 63 -17.71 1.58 -7.66
C GLN A 63 -18.80 2.66 -7.66
N ALA A 64 -18.81 3.56 -6.68
CA ALA A 64 -19.77 4.68 -6.63
C ALA A 64 -19.54 5.73 -7.73
N HIS A 65 -18.30 5.87 -8.23
CA HIS A 65 -17.92 6.91 -9.18
C HIS A 65 -17.50 6.37 -10.56
N SER A 66 -17.62 5.08 -10.80
CA SER A 66 -17.22 4.46 -12.07
C SER A 66 -17.99 3.18 -12.36
N ALA A 67 -17.86 2.65 -13.58
CA ALA A 67 -18.42 1.35 -13.97
C ALA A 67 -17.52 0.16 -13.60
N TRP A 68 -16.38 0.37 -12.93
CA TRP A 68 -15.52 -0.69 -12.50
C TRP A 68 -16.16 -1.57 -11.44
N GLN A 69 -16.07 -2.87 -11.59
CA GLN A 69 -16.30 -3.80 -10.50
C GLN A 69 -15.01 -3.94 -9.70
N VAL A 70 -15.11 -4.04 -8.39
CA VAL A 70 -13.93 -4.17 -7.53
C VAL A 70 -14.09 -5.39 -6.64
N ARG A 71 -13.03 -6.20 -6.58
CA ARG A 71 -12.91 -7.32 -5.67
C ARG A 71 -11.75 -7.09 -4.72
N VAL A 72 -12.06 -7.02 -3.43
CA VAL A 72 -11.07 -6.83 -2.37
C VAL A 72 -10.40 -8.18 -2.06
N LEU A 73 -9.07 -8.20 -2.03
CA LEU A 73 -8.27 -9.29 -1.49
C LEU A 73 -7.56 -8.79 -0.24
N ASP A 74 -7.93 -9.32 0.92
CA ASP A 74 -7.27 -8.98 2.18
C ASP A 74 -6.99 -10.24 3.00
N MET A 75 -5.86 -10.27 3.72
CA MET A 75 -5.53 -11.44 4.54
C MET A 75 -6.28 -11.44 5.88
N ASP A 76 -6.92 -10.33 6.27
CA ASP A 76 -7.69 -10.24 7.50
C ASP A 76 -9.16 -10.61 7.28
N PRO A 77 -9.64 -11.75 7.84
CA PRO A 77 -11.03 -12.16 7.69
C PRO A 77 -12.05 -11.15 8.26
N VAL A 78 -11.66 -10.33 9.23
CA VAL A 78 -12.53 -9.30 9.83
C VAL A 78 -12.78 -8.19 8.82
N SER A 79 -11.73 -7.74 8.14
CA SER A 79 -11.81 -6.77 7.04
C SER A 79 -12.67 -7.29 5.89
N VAL A 80 -12.47 -8.54 5.49
CA VAL A 80 -13.29 -9.18 4.44
C VAL A 80 -14.77 -9.28 4.85
N ALA A 81 -15.06 -9.65 6.10
CA ALA A 81 -16.42 -9.68 6.60
C ALA A 81 -17.08 -8.28 6.59
N SER A 82 -16.30 -7.22 6.91
CA SER A 82 -16.76 -5.84 6.79
C SER A 82 -17.11 -5.45 5.35
N CYS A 83 -16.31 -5.89 4.37
CA CYS A 83 -16.62 -5.69 2.95
C CYS A 83 -17.94 -6.34 2.55
N HIS A 84 -18.17 -7.59 2.96
CA HIS A 84 -19.43 -8.30 2.69
C HIS A 84 -20.66 -7.61 3.31
N GLN A 85 -20.53 -7.08 4.52
CA GLN A 85 -21.60 -6.29 5.17
C GLN A 85 -21.96 -5.02 4.37
N GLN A 86 -21.02 -4.48 3.61
CA GLN A 86 -21.19 -3.32 2.73
C GLN A 86 -21.63 -3.72 1.30
N GLY A 87 -21.87 -5.00 1.02
CA GLY A 87 -22.26 -5.50 -0.29
C GLY A 87 -21.11 -5.55 -1.31
N LEU A 88 -19.86 -5.46 -0.86
CA LEU A 88 -18.68 -5.54 -1.71
C LEU A 88 -18.26 -7.00 -1.95
N GLN A 89 -17.71 -7.28 -3.13
CA GLN A 89 -17.01 -8.54 -3.37
C GLN A 89 -15.67 -8.53 -2.64
N ALA A 90 -15.44 -9.53 -1.81
CA ALA A 90 -14.19 -9.64 -1.05
C ALA A 90 -13.84 -11.10 -0.79
N GLU A 91 -12.55 -11.39 -0.66
CA GLU A 91 -12.06 -12.72 -0.31
C GLU A 91 -10.81 -12.66 0.54
N VAL A 92 -10.63 -13.67 1.40
CA VAL A 92 -9.40 -13.80 2.18
C VAL A 92 -8.29 -14.26 1.25
N GLY A 93 -7.24 -13.44 1.08
CA GLY A 93 -6.15 -13.71 0.16
C GLY A 93 -4.81 -13.19 0.65
N ASP A 94 -3.75 -13.85 0.18
CA ASP A 94 -2.36 -13.42 0.43
C ASP A 94 -1.87 -12.63 -0.80
N ALA A 95 -1.44 -11.41 -0.60
CA ALA A 95 -0.85 -10.57 -1.65
C ALA A 95 0.38 -11.18 -2.32
N LEU A 96 1.07 -12.11 -1.66
CA LEU A 96 2.24 -12.80 -2.18
C LEU A 96 1.89 -14.03 -3.03
N ALA A 97 0.65 -14.52 -2.92
CA ALA A 97 0.13 -15.67 -3.63
C ALA A 97 -1.39 -15.51 -3.87
N PRO A 98 -1.83 -14.46 -4.59
CA PRO A 98 -3.24 -14.20 -4.80
C PRO A 98 -3.86 -15.31 -5.66
N GLN A 99 -5.13 -15.64 -5.37
CA GLN A 99 -5.92 -16.48 -6.24
C GLN A 99 -6.48 -15.63 -7.39
N HIS A 100 -6.10 -15.98 -8.61
CA HIS A 100 -6.57 -15.30 -9.81
C HIS A 100 -7.83 -15.99 -10.34
N ARG A 101 -8.83 -15.18 -10.73
CA ARG A 101 -10.06 -15.67 -11.38
C ARG A 101 -10.02 -15.54 -12.90
N GLY A 102 -9.06 -14.78 -13.43
CA GLY A 102 -8.88 -14.54 -14.86
C GLY A 102 -9.80 -13.47 -15.45
N ASP A 103 -10.54 -12.76 -14.61
CA ASP A 103 -11.41 -11.62 -14.95
C ASP A 103 -10.80 -10.26 -14.56
N GLU A 104 -9.62 -10.30 -13.93
CA GLU A 104 -8.93 -9.11 -13.46
C GLU A 104 -8.31 -8.32 -14.61
N ALA A 105 -8.88 -7.16 -14.91
CA ALA A 105 -8.31 -6.22 -15.87
C ALA A 105 -7.16 -5.41 -15.24
N LEU A 106 -7.24 -5.15 -13.92
CA LEU A 106 -6.31 -4.31 -13.20
C LEU A 106 -6.12 -4.79 -11.75
N ALA A 107 -4.90 -4.69 -11.22
CA ALA A 107 -4.63 -4.84 -9.80
C ALA A 107 -4.30 -3.47 -9.19
N ALA A 108 -4.84 -3.19 -8.00
CA ALA A 108 -4.60 -1.96 -7.26
C ALA A 108 -3.90 -2.26 -5.93
N PHE A 109 -2.86 -1.50 -5.61
CA PHE A 109 -2.12 -1.54 -4.35
C PHE A 109 -2.19 -0.16 -3.71
N ASN A 110 -3.13 0.02 -2.80
CA ASN A 110 -3.36 1.29 -2.14
C ASN A 110 -2.73 1.29 -0.74
N LEU A 111 -1.60 1.99 -0.57
CA LEU A 111 -0.87 2.13 0.70
C LEU A 111 -0.58 0.78 1.37
N MET A 112 -0.30 -0.25 0.57
CA MET A 112 -0.18 -1.62 1.04
C MET A 112 1.26 -2.15 0.96
N LEU A 113 2.01 -1.82 -0.10
CA LEU A 113 3.35 -2.39 -0.33
C LEU A 113 4.34 -2.06 0.81
N HIS A 114 4.22 -0.89 1.43
CA HIS A 114 5.08 -0.51 2.56
C HIS A 114 4.80 -1.32 3.84
N HIS A 115 3.69 -2.06 3.90
CA HIS A 115 3.37 -3.02 4.97
C HIS A 115 3.99 -4.41 4.73
N LEU A 116 4.43 -4.72 3.52
CA LEU A 116 5.15 -5.95 3.22
C LEU A 116 6.59 -5.83 3.71
N VAL A 117 6.83 -6.18 4.97
CA VAL A 117 8.09 -5.98 5.68
C VAL A 117 8.68 -7.30 6.13
N GLY A 118 9.91 -7.58 5.69
CA GLY A 118 10.73 -8.70 6.13
C GLY A 118 11.69 -8.33 7.27
N ALA A 119 12.55 -9.27 7.64
CA ALA A 119 13.53 -9.10 8.72
C ALA A 119 14.54 -7.97 8.43
N ASP A 120 14.87 -7.79 7.17
CA ASP A 120 15.83 -6.79 6.69
C ASP A 120 15.33 -6.08 5.43
N ASP A 121 16.13 -5.17 4.89
CA ASP A 121 15.78 -4.40 3.71
C ASP A 121 15.71 -5.25 2.43
N ARG A 122 16.60 -6.24 2.31
CA ARG A 122 16.64 -7.17 1.17
C ARG A 122 15.39 -8.05 1.14
N THR A 123 15.04 -8.63 2.27
CA THR A 123 13.84 -9.47 2.41
C THR A 123 12.58 -8.66 2.19
N THR A 124 12.51 -7.43 2.74
CA THR A 124 11.41 -6.49 2.49
C THR A 124 11.23 -6.23 1.00
N ARG A 125 12.33 -5.89 0.30
CA ARG A 125 12.30 -5.65 -1.14
C ARG A 125 11.83 -6.89 -1.91
N ALA A 126 12.32 -8.07 -1.55
CA ALA A 126 11.91 -9.32 -2.20
C ALA A 126 10.41 -9.61 -2.04
N LEU A 127 9.82 -9.34 -0.86
CA LEU A 127 8.38 -9.47 -0.64
C LEU A 127 7.58 -8.49 -1.51
N GLN A 128 8.00 -7.22 -1.56
CA GLN A 128 7.35 -6.19 -2.37
C GLN A 128 7.42 -6.51 -3.87
N VAL A 129 8.58 -6.96 -4.36
CA VAL A 129 8.76 -7.43 -5.75
C VAL A 129 7.87 -8.62 -6.04
N ARG A 130 7.85 -9.63 -5.14
CA ARG A 130 7.02 -10.83 -5.30
C ARG A 130 5.52 -10.51 -5.39
N ALA A 131 5.01 -9.61 -4.56
CA ALA A 131 3.62 -9.18 -4.60
C ALA A 131 3.23 -8.59 -5.96
N LEU A 132 4.09 -7.75 -6.54
CA LEU A 132 3.87 -7.18 -7.87
C LEU A 132 4.03 -8.22 -8.99
N GLN A 133 5.02 -9.12 -8.87
CA GLN A 133 5.26 -10.19 -9.85
C GLN A 133 4.09 -11.17 -9.95
N ALA A 134 3.34 -11.38 -8.85
CA ALA A 134 2.17 -12.26 -8.85
C ALA A 134 1.10 -11.83 -9.88
N TRP A 135 1.15 -10.58 -10.34
CA TRP A 135 0.21 -10.01 -11.32
C TRP A 135 0.74 -9.96 -12.75
N LEU A 136 2.01 -10.33 -12.99
CA LEU A 136 2.55 -10.40 -14.35
C LEU A 136 1.80 -11.44 -15.19
N GLY A 137 1.29 -11.00 -16.36
CA GLY A 137 0.49 -11.83 -17.25
C GLY A 137 -0.92 -12.17 -16.71
N ARG A 138 -1.32 -11.60 -15.58
CA ARG A 138 -2.64 -11.78 -14.96
C ARG A 138 -3.51 -10.53 -15.07
N ALA A 139 -2.94 -9.37 -14.79
CA ALA A 139 -3.58 -8.09 -15.02
C ALA A 139 -2.85 -7.34 -16.15
N GLU A 140 -3.59 -6.54 -16.92
CA GLU A 140 -2.98 -5.71 -17.97
C GLU A 140 -2.17 -4.57 -17.40
N ARG A 141 -2.67 -3.99 -16.31
CA ARG A 141 -2.10 -2.83 -15.62
C ARG A 141 -2.12 -3.03 -14.11
N VAL A 142 -1.22 -2.33 -13.44
CA VAL A 142 -1.19 -2.23 -11.99
C VAL A 142 -1.24 -0.76 -11.60
N PHE A 143 -2.20 -0.41 -10.74
CA PHE A 143 -2.25 0.88 -10.08
C PHE A 143 -1.58 0.77 -8.71
N VAL A 144 -0.69 1.71 -8.39
CA VAL A 144 -0.02 1.76 -7.09
C VAL A 144 -0.16 3.17 -6.53
N ASN A 145 -0.69 3.29 -5.32
CA ASN A 145 -0.65 4.53 -4.55
C ASN A 145 0.18 4.27 -3.29
N GLU A 146 1.30 5.01 -3.11
CA GLU A 146 2.24 4.74 -2.03
C GLU A 146 2.82 5.99 -1.40
N TYR A 147 3.20 5.86 -0.12
CA TYR A 147 3.91 6.88 0.60
C TYR A 147 5.31 7.10 0.03
N ILE A 148 5.59 8.37 -0.26
CA ILE A 148 6.88 8.86 -0.69
C ILE A 148 7.41 9.80 0.38
N TYR A 149 8.68 9.69 0.72
CA TYR A 149 9.35 10.69 1.52
C TYR A 149 10.65 11.14 0.86
N GLU A 150 11.04 12.37 1.16
CA GLU A 150 12.35 12.93 0.80
C GLU A 150 13.10 13.23 2.09
N SER A 151 14.40 12.91 2.12
CA SER A 151 15.27 13.19 3.25
C SER A 151 16.19 14.35 2.93
N TYR A 152 16.56 15.14 3.96
CA TYR A 152 17.55 16.20 3.83
C TYR A 152 18.97 15.68 3.60
N LEU A 153 19.32 14.52 4.19
CA LEU A 153 20.70 14.03 4.23
C LEU A 153 20.84 12.63 3.64
N LEU A 154 20.35 11.61 4.31
CA LEU A 154 20.58 10.21 3.99
C LEU A 154 19.28 9.44 3.94
N PRO A 155 18.66 9.23 2.76
CA PRO A 155 17.38 8.53 2.64
C PRO A 155 17.37 7.14 3.28
N ARG A 156 18.49 6.40 3.17
CA ARG A 156 18.63 5.05 3.77
C ARG A 156 18.64 5.09 5.30
N LEU A 157 19.28 6.09 5.90
CA LEU A 157 19.30 6.27 7.35
C LEU A 157 17.91 6.63 7.87
N SER A 158 17.23 7.57 7.22
CA SER A 158 15.85 7.94 7.56
C SER A 158 14.92 6.74 7.48
N ALA A 159 14.99 5.93 6.41
CA ALA A 159 14.21 4.71 6.25
C ALA A 159 14.49 3.69 7.37
N TRP A 160 15.76 3.52 7.74
CA TRP A 160 16.15 2.62 8.83
C TRP A 160 15.64 3.11 10.18
N LEU A 161 15.76 4.40 10.48
CA LEU A 161 15.26 5.00 11.72
C LEU A 161 13.73 4.84 11.84
N ILE A 162 12.98 5.13 10.78
CA ILE A 162 11.53 4.95 10.75
C ILE A 162 11.20 3.49 11.05
N TYR A 163 11.86 2.54 10.37
CA TYR A 163 11.64 1.13 10.60
C TYR A 163 11.98 0.72 12.04
N ALA A 164 13.14 1.09 12.56
CA ALA A 164 13.58 0.76 13.91
C ALA A 164 12.58 1.26 14.98
N ILE A 165 12.06 2.47 14.80
CA ILE A 165 11.06 3.05 15.71
C ILE A 165 9.71 2.33 15.56
N THR A 166 9.22 2.13 14.35
CA THR A 166 7.89 1.54 14.11
C THR A 166 7.86 0.03 14.38
N ALA A 167 8.99 -0.67 14.26
CA ALA A 167 9.11 -2.09 14.56
C ALA A 167 9.35 -2.38 16.05
N SER A 168 9.78 -1.39 16.85
CA SER A 168 10.10 -1.58 18.28
C SER A 168 8.86 -1.80 19.12
N ARG A 169 8.78 -2.97 19.78
CA ARG A 169 7.68 -3.30 20.71
C ARG A 169 7.63 -2.40 21.94
N THR A 170 8.78 -1.99 22.44
CA THR A 170 8.88 -1.11 23.63
C THR A 170 8.43 0.30 23.30
N LEU A 171 8.91 0.86 22.19
CA LEU A 171 8.47 2.17 21.69
C LEU A 171 6.98 2.16 21.29
N SER A 172 6.48 1.05 20.76
CA SER A 172 5.05 0.86 20.48
C SER A 172 4.19 0.97 21.73
N ARG A 173 4.59 0.31 22.83
CA ARG A 173 3.86 0.38 24.12
C ARG A 173 3.88 1.80 24.67
N LEU A 174 5.02 2.47 24.65
CA LEU A 174 5.16 3.85 25.09
C LEU A 174 4.32 4.80 24.22
N ALA A 175 4.38 4.65 22.91
CA ALA A 175 3.60 5.46 21.97
C ALA A 175 2.08 5.25 22.14
N LYS A 176 1.62 4.01 22.37
CA LYS A 176 0.21 3.72 22.71
C LYS A 176 -0.22 4.39 24.03
N ALA A 177 0.66 4.45 25.02
CA ALA A 177 0.38 5.15 26.27
C ALA A 177 0.27 6.67 26.06
N VAL A 178 1.17 7.26 25.26
CA VAL A 178 1.19 8.70 24.94
C VAL A 178 0.07 9.08 23.97
N ALA A 179 -0.34 8.20 23.06
CA ALA A 179 -1.42 8.44 22.10
C ALA A 179 -2.78 8.72 22.76
N ARG A 180 -2.96 8.30 24.03
CA ARG A 180 -4.14 8.70 24.84
C ARG A 180 -4.22 10.21 25.02
N TRP A 181 -3.08 10.88 25.09
CA TRP A 181 -2.95 12.32 25.34
C TRP A 181 -2.65 13.14 24.08
N VAL A 182 -2.15 12.50 23.03
CA VAL A 182 -1.74 13.15 21.78
C VAL A 182 -2.46 12.53 20.60
N PRO A 183 -3.60 13.11 20.16
CA PRO A 183 -4.44 12.54 19.09
C PRO A 183 -3.69 12.25 17.78
N SER A 184 -2.67 13.06 17.44
CA SER A 184 -1.86 12.87 16.23
C SER A 184 -1.00 11.59 16.23
N LEU A 185 -0.89 10.90 17.37
CA LEU A 185 -0.20 9.62 17.50
C LEU A 185 -1.17 8.42 17.42
N ARG A 186 -2.47 8.62 17.31
CA ARG A 186 -3.46 7.53 17.24
C ARG A 186 -3.34 6.77 15.92
N ALA A 187 -3.30 7.47 14.79
CA ALA A 187 -3.03 6.88 13.48
C ALA A 187 -1.53 6.57 13.35
N ASN A 188 -1.08 5.45 13.92
CA ASN A 188 0.32 5.07 13.89
C ASN A 188 0.50 3.59 13.54
N THR A 189 1.64 3.28 12.93
CA THR A 189 2.06 1.92 12.55
C THR A 189 3.00 1.29 13.59
N PHE A 190 2.98 1.77 14.84
CA PHE A 190 3.84 1.26 15.89
C PHE A 190 3.55 -0.22 16.20
N GLY A 191 4.60 -1.02 16.21
CA GLY A 191 4.55 -2.46 16.46
C GLY A 191 4.45 -3.32 15.21
N VAL A 192 4.06 -2.75 14.07
CA VAL A 192 3.97 -3.46 12.79
C VAL A 192 5.27 -3.34 12.00
N GLY A 193 5.90 -2.18 12.04
CA GLY A 193 7.02 -1.80 11.19
C GLY A 193 6.53 -1.38 9.80
N VAL A 194 7.08 -0.28 9.30
CA VAL A 194 6.81 0.17 7.93
C VAL A 194 8.11 0.62 7.28
N ARG A 195 8.19 0.45 5.97
CA ARG A 195 9.32 0.92 5.20
C ARG A 195 8.86 1.88 4.13
N PHE A 196 8.87 3.16 4.48
CA PHE A 196 8.67 4.23 3.50
C PHE A 196 9.88 4.37 2.58
N ARG A 197 9.63 4.75 1.35
CA ARG A 197 10.63 4.79 0.29
C ARG A 197 10.59 6.11 -0.47
N THR A 198 11.69 6.43 -1.16
CA THR A 198 11.75 7.53 -2.13
C THR A 198 11.07 7.11 -3.44
N VAL A 199 10.73 8.10 -4.27
CA VAL A 199 10.13 7.84 -5.60
C VAL A 199 11.05 6.99 -6.48
N ASP A 200 12.36 7.26 -6.45
CA ASP A 200 13.33 6.50 -7.26
C ASP A 200 13.46 5.05 -6.80
N TYR A 201 13.36 4.82 -5.48
CA TYR A 201 13.34 3.45 -4.96
C TYR A 201 12.12 2.68 -5.46
N TRP A 202 10.93 3.26 -5.41
CA TRP A 202 9.71 2.63 -5.92
C TRP A 202 9.81 2.36 -7.41
N ARG A 203 10.26 3.33 -8.21
CA ARG A 203 10.46 3.14 -9.65
C ARG A 203 11.44 2.01 -9.98
N ALA A 204 12.55 1.93 -9.26
CA ALA A 204 13.52 0.84 -9.41
C ALA A 204 12.93 -0.52 -9.00
N LEU A 205 12.12 -0.57 -7.94
CA LEU A 205 11.42 -1.77 -7.49
C LEU A 205 10.39 -2.24 -8.51
N PHE A 206 9.60 -1.34 -9.08
CA PHE A 206 8.65 -1.67 -10.15
C PHE A 206 9.38 -2.27 -11.35
N GLY A 207 10.53 -1.65 -11.73
CA GLY A 207 11.38 -2.15 -12.80
C GLY A 207 11.93 -3.56 -12.57
N GLU A 208 12.34 -3.88 -11.34
CA GLU A 208 12.80 -5.20 -10.92
C GLU A 208 11.65 -6.23 -10.93
N ALA A 209 10.45 -5.81 -10.54
CA ALA A 209 9.27 -6.64 -10.59
C ALA A 209 8.73 -6.91 -12.02
N GLY A 210 9.37 -6.36 -13.06
CA GLY A 210 8.95 -6.57 -14.45
C GLY A 210 7.93 -5.55 -14.96
N TRP A 211 7.68 -4.48 -14.22
CA TRP A 211 6.76 -3.42 -14.56
C TRP A 211 7.48 -2.15 -15.01
N GLN A 212 6.85 -1.37 -15.88
CA GLN A 212 7.28 -0.02 -16.24
C GLN A 212 6.22 1.00 -15.84
N VAL A 213 6.64 2.15 -15.32
CA VAL A 213 5.74 3.27 -15.04
C VAL A 213 5.38 3.95 -16.36
N VAL A 214 4.12 3.89 -16.74
CA VAL A 214 3.61 4.55 -17.96
C VAL A 214 2.99 5.91 -17.66
N ALA A 215 2.46 6.10 -16.47
CA ALA A 215 1.96 7.39 -15.98
C ALA A 215 2.14 7.49 -14.48
N SER A 216 2.25 8.72 -13.98
CA SER A 216 2.32 8.95 -12.53
C SER A 216 1.74 10.32 -12.17
N ARG A 217 1.18 10.40 -10.96
CA ARG A 217 0.72 11.66 -10.35
C ARG A 217 1.42 11.87 -9.03
N ARG A 218 1.97 13.07 -8.87
CA ARG A 218 2.53 13.51 -7.59
C ARG A 218 1.38 13.97 -6.70
N GLY A 219 1.30 13.41 -5.51
CA GLY A 219 0.31 13.82 -4.52
C GLY A 219 0.70 15.14 -3.82
N ALA A 220 -0.26 15.69 -3.10
CA ALA A 220 -0.03 16.89 -2.29
C ALA A 220 0.95 16.60 -1.14
N GLU A 221 1.82 17.56 -0.84
CA GLU A 221 2.74 17.43 0.28
C GLU A 221 2.01 17.52 1.61
N GLU A 222 2.29 16.57 2.49
CA GLU A 222 1.76 16.55 3.84
C GLU A 222 2.60 17.44 4.75
N ARG A 223 1.96 18.00 5.77
CA ARG A 223 2.68 18.76 6.81
C ARG A 223 3.60 17.81 7.59
N VAL A 224 4.90 18.04 7.48
CA VAL A 224 5.91 17.24 8.19
C VAL A 224 5.95 17.70 9.66
N SER A 225 5.64 16.79 10.58
CA SER A 225 5.72 17.06 12.02
C SER A 225 7.16 17.24 12.47
N THR A 226 7.36 17.92 13.61
CA THR A 226 8.70 18.12 14.20
C THR A 226 9.43 16.79 14.43
N ALA A 227 8.71 15.77 14.90
CA ALA A 227 9.27 14.42 15.09
C ALA A 227 9.80 13.82 13.78
N ARG A 228 9.06 13.97 12.66
CA ARG A 228 9.51 13.51 11.34
C ARG A 228 10.72 14.33 10.84
N ARG A 229 10.79 15.63 11.13
CA ARG A 229 11.96 16.47 10.81
C ARG A 229 13.22 16.04 11.56
N LEU A 230 13.09 15.62 12.83
CA LEU A 230 14.20 15.04 13.60
C LEU A 230 14.71 13.72 12.98
N LEU A 231 13.88 13.00 12.27
CA LEU A 231 14.28 11.84 11.46
C LEU A 231 14.80 12.22 10.07
N THR A 232 15.19 13.48 9.89
CA THR A 232 15.71 14.06 8.64
C THR A 232 14.75 14.04 7.46
N ILE A 233 13.43 13.88 7.70
CA ILE A 233 12.41 13.91 6.64
C ILE A 233 12.15 15.35 6.23
N ARG A 234 12.34 15.66 4.96
CA ARG A 234 12.08 16.95 4.33
C ARG A 234 10.64 17.10 3.91
N SER A 235 10.13 16.13 3.19
CA SER A 235 8.75 16.09 2.70
C SER A 235 8.18 14.69 2.77
N CYS A 236 6.87 14.59 2.86
CA CYS A 236 6.11 13.36 2.80
C CYS A 236 4.86 13.61 1.97
N ARG A 237 4.51 12.67 1.08
CA ARG A 237 3.32 12.73 0.23
C ARG A 237 2.92 11.33 -0.18
N ARG A 238 1.83 11.21 -0.91
CA ARG A 238 1.41 9.95 -1.55
C ARG A 238 1.40 10.17 -3.05
N ASP A 239 2.22 9.39 -3.76
CA ASP A 239 2.27 9.42 -5.22
C ASP A 239 1.53 8.21 -5.79
N SER A 240 0.85 8.42 -6.92
CA SER A 240 0.14 7.38 -7.66
C SER A 240 0.88 7.04 -8.95
N PHE A 241 0.93 5.75 -9.27
CA PHE A 241 1.62 5.23 -10.46
C PHE A 241 0.70 4.27 -11.20
N LEU A 242 0.70 4.36 -12.53
CA LEU A 242 0.14 3.36 -13.42
C LEU A 242 1.27 2.60 -14.07
N LEU A 243 1.22 1.27 -13.95
CA LEU A 243 2.25 0.37 -14.42
C LEU A 243 1.71 -0.52 -15.54
N GLU A 244 2.55 -0.81 -16.54
CA GLU A 244 2.31 -1.82 -17.57
C GLU A 244 3.45 -2.84 -17.59
N SER A 245 3.17 -4.08 -18.01
CA SER A 245 4.19 -5.13 -18.12
C SER A 245 5.23 -4.79 -19.18
N LYS A 246 6.51 -4.98 -18.88
CA LYS A 246 7.62 -4.82 -19.84
C LYS A 246 7.61 -5.82 -20.99
N ALA A 247 6.94 -6.98 -20.81
CA ALA A 247 6.92 -8.05 -21.82
C ALA A 247 5.95 -7.82 -22.99
N LYS A 248 5.19 -6.71 -22.99
CA LYS A 248 4.23 -6.36 -24.07
C LYS A 248 4.82 -5.49 -25.20
N ARG A 249 6.17 -5.40 -25.32
CA ARG A 249 6.81 -4.70 -26.47
C ARG A 249 7.56 -5.64 -27.37
#